data_2a4dbbbbf368ad845b095bd4337495a8
#
_entry.id   2a4dbbbbf368ad845b095bd4337495a8
#
_cell.length_a   1.000
_cell.length_b   1.000
_cell.length_c   1.000
_cell.angle_alpha   90.00
_cell.angle_beta   90.00
_cell.angle_gamma   90.00
#
_symmetry.space_group_name_H-M   'P 1'
#
loop_
_entity.id
_entity.type
_entity.pdbx_description
1 polymer ?
#
loop_
_entity_poly.entity_id
_entity_poly.type
_entity_poly.pdbx_seq_one_letter_code
_entity_poly.pdbx_strand_id
1 'polypeptide(L)'
;MALDYVITTIENLAGQTAFTSLSLGNYLMILVGCIFLYLAIKKGYEPLLLVPIAFGMILVNIYPDIMASPEDTSNGVGGLLHYFYLLDEWSILPSLIFLGVGAMTDFGPLIANPVSFLLGAAAQFGIFSAYLIAILLGFNDKAAAAISIIGGADGPTSIFLCGKLKQTEYMGPIAVAAYSYMSLVPIIQPPIMKLFTTEEERKIKMEQLRPVSKLEKILFPIIVTIVVCLILPTTAPLVGMLMLGNLFRESGVVKQLAETASNALMYIVVILLGTSVGASTSAEAFLRASTLKIVVLGLVAFCVGTAAGVLFGKLMCKVTHGRINPLIGSAGVSAVPMAARVSQKVGSEADPTNFLLMHAMGPNVAGVIGTAVAAGVFMAIFGI
;
A
#
# COMPACT_ATOMS: atom_id res chain seq x y z
N MET A 1 -15.83 -56.39 -11.77
CA MET A 1 -15.51 -55.30 -12.76
C MET A 1 -16.24 -54.02 -12.48
N ALA A 2 -17.59 -53.90 -12.58
CA ALA A 2 -18.26 -52.60 -12.35
C ALA A 2 -18.16 -52.11 -10.88
N LEU A 3 -18.30 -53.04 -9.93
CA LEU A 3 -18.19 -52.68 -8.49
C LEU A 3 -16.76 -52.28 -8.12
N ASP A 4 -15.77 -53.01 -8.66
CA ASP A 4 -14.34 -52.69 -8.41
C ASP A 4 -13.96 -51.35 -9.00
N TYR A 5 -14.47 -51.03 -10.20
CA TYR A 5 -14.28 -49.71 -10.82
C TYR A 5 -14.88 -48.58 -9.96
N VAL A 6 -16.09 -48.78 -9.41
CA VAL A 6 -16.75 -47.81 -8.54
C VAL A 6 -15.95 -47.62 -7.25
N ILE A 7 -15.50 -48.74 -6.63
CA ILE A 7 -14.68 -48.69 -5.39
C ILE A 7 -13.36 -47.96 -5.65
N THR A 8 -12.64 -48.36 -6.71
CA THR A 8 -11.37 -47.66 -7.09
C THR A 8 -11.58 -46.20 -7.40
N THR A 9 -12.71 -45.86 -8.05
CA THR A 9 -13.03 -44.44 -8.32
C THR A 9 -13.31 -43.65 -7.04
N ILE A 10 -14.03 -44.24 -6.08
CA ILE A 10 -14.30 -43.63 -4.77
C ILE A 10 -13.00 -43.49 -3.96
N GLU A 11 -12.13 -44.49 -3.96
CA GLU A 11 -10.83 -44.43 -3.30
C GLU A 11 -9.94 -43.36 -3.94
N ASN A 12 -9.89 -43.28 -5.25
CA ASN A 12 -9.17 -42.21 -5.98
C ASN A 12 -9.73 -40.82 -5.67
N LEU A 13 -11.06 -40.66 -5.65
CA LEU A 13 -11.69 -39.40 -5.26
C LEU A 13 -11.39 -39.04 -3.79
N ALA A 14 -11.44 -39.98 -2.89
CA ALA A 14 -11.09 -39.77 -1.48
C ALA A 14 -9.60 -39.39 -1.33
N GLY A 15 -8.72 -40.04 -2.09
CA GLY A 15 -7.28 -39.74 -2.12
C GLY A 15 -6.95 -38.35 -2.73
N GLN A 16 -7.82 -37.82 -3.58
CA GLN A 16 -7.67 -36.48 -4.17
C GLN A 16 -8.21 -35.38 -3.27
N THR A 17 -8.85 -35.71 -2.14
CA THR A 17 -9.32 -34.67 -1.20
C THR A 17 -8.14 -33.97 -0.53
N ALA A 18 -8.23 -32.64 -0.40
CA ALA A 18 -7.20 -31.83 0.26
C ALA A 18 -6.98 -32.24 1.74
N PHE A 19 -7.94 -32.90 2.39
CA PHE A 19 -7.83 -33.34 3.79
C PHE A 19 -6.66 -34.30 4.05
N THR A 20 -6.24 -35.08 3.06
CA THR A 20 -5.15 -36.03 3.17
C THR A 20 -3.78 -35.48 2.82
N SER A 21 -3.73 -34.37 2.08
CA SER A 21 -2.51 -33.77 1.53
C SER A 21 -2.04 -32.52 2.28
N LEU A 22 -2.92 -31.85 3.06
CA LEU A 22 -2.60 -30.59 3.74
C LEU A 22 -1.76 -30.81 5.00
N SER A 23 -0.72 -29.97 5.15
CA SER A 23 0.08 -29.87 6.36
C SER A 23 -0.65 -29.05 7.44
N LEU A 24 -0.18 -29.15 8.70
CA LEU A 24 -0.67 -28.30 9.79
C LEU A 24 -0.48 -26.80 9.46
N GLY A 25 0.59 -26.45 8.75
CA GLY A 25 0.84 -25.08 8.29
C GLY A 25 -0.26 -24.57 7.38
N ASN A 26 -0.75 -25.39 6.43
CA ASN A 26 -1.86 -25.01 5.55
C ASN A 26 -3.14 -24.72 6.34
N TYR A 27 -3.49 -25.58 7.30
CA TYR A 27 -4.66 -25.35 8.17
C TYR A 27 -4.51 -24.05 8.98
N LEU A 28 -3.31 -23.76 9.49
CA LEU A 28 -3.02 -22.51 10.19
C LEU A 28 -3.22 -21.30 9.26
N MET A 29 -2.72 -21.35 8.02
CA MET A 29 -2.87 -20.25 7.05
C MET A 29 -4.32 -20.06 6.59
N ILE A 30 -5.09 -21.16 6.46
CA ILE A 30 -6.54 -21.08 6.21
C ILE A 30 -7.23 -20.34 7.37
N LEU A 31 -6.88 -20.67 8.62
CA LEU A 31 -7.41 -19.98 9.79
C LEU A 31 -7.03 -18.49 9.79
N VAL A 32 -5.78 -18.15 9.46
CA VAL A 32 -5.32 -16.75 9.31
C VAL A 32 -6.14 -16.03 8.23
N GLY A 33 -6.37 -16.66 7.08
CA GLY A 33 -7.25 -16.13 6.03
C GLY A 33 -8.67 -15.87 6.52
N CYS A 34 -9.26 -16.79 7.29
CA CYS A 34 -10.57 -16.60 7.92
C CYS A 34 -10.58 -15.43 8.91
N ILE A 35 -9.52 -15.26 9.69
CA ILE A 35 -9.37 -14.12 10.60
C ILE A 35 -9.33 -12.81 9.80
N PHE A 36 -8.57 -12.75 8.70
CA PHE A 36 -8.52 -11.57 7.83
C PHE A 36 -9.87 -11.26 7.20
N LEU A 37 -10.62 -12.26 6.75
CA LEU A 37 -12.00 -12.08 6.28
C LEU A 37 -12.90 -11.51 7.40
N TYR A 38 -12.79 -12.02 8.62
CA TYR A 38 -13.54 -11.48 9.75
C TYR A 38 -13.20 -10.02 10.03
N LEU A 39 -11.91 -9.65 9.99
CA LEU A 39 -11.46 -8.27 10.19
C LEU A 39 -11.98 -7.35 9.06
N ALA A 40 -11.93 -7.80 7.82
CA ALA A 40 -12.42 -7.06 6.67
C ALA A 40 -13.96 -6.87 6.73
N ILE A 41 -14.70 -7.95 6.94
CA ILE A 41 -16.16 -7.94 6.85
C ILE A 41 -16.81 -7.34 8.11
N LYS A 42 -16.36 -7.78 9.30
CA LYS A 42 -17.00 -7.37 10.57
C LYS A 42 -16.44 -6.08 11.13
N LYS A 43 -15.14 -5.84 10.94
CA LYS A 43 -14.47 -4.64 11.48
C LYS A 43 -14.31 -3.53 10.44
N GLY A 44 -14.56 -3.80 9.16
CA GLY A 44 -14.43 -2.83 8.07
C GLY A 44 -12.99 -2.42 7.77
N TYR A 45 -12.01 -3.28 8.08
CA TYR A 45 -10.60 -3.01 7.84
C TYR A 45 -10.27 -3.21 6.36
N GLU A 46 -10.17 -2.12 5.61
CA GLU A 46 -9.82 -2.07 4.19
C GLU A 46 -10.43 -3.22 3.34
N PRO A 47 -11.77 -3.37 3.35
CA PRO A 47 -12.43 -4.56 2.82
C PRO A 47 -12.16 -4.79 1.33
N LEU A 48 -11.95 -3.72 0.55
CA LEU A 48 -11.67 -3.83 -0.89
C LEU A 48 -10.40 -4.61 -1.19
N LEU A 49 -9.38 -4.51 -0.34
CA LEU A 49 -8.10 -5.20 -0.52
C LEU A 49 -8.03 -6.47 0.32
N LEU A 50 -8.42 -6.39 1.59
CA LEU A 50 -8.21 -7.50 2.52
C LEU A 50 -9.09 -8.72 2.21
N VAL A 51 -10.30 -8.52 1.63
CA VAL A 51 -11.16 -9.65 1.23
C VAL A 51 -10.52 -10.50 0.12
N PRO A 52 -10.12 -9.94 -1.04
CA PRO A 52 -9.48 -10.76 -2.07
C PRO A 52 -8.14 -11.34 -1.64
N ILE A 53 -7.34 -10.63 -0.83
CA ILE A 53 -6.07 -11.16 -0.27
C ILE A 53 -6.35 -12.38 0.61
N ALA A 54 -7.27 -12.26 1.56
CA ALA A 54 -7.61 -13.35 2.47
C ALA A 54 -8.18 -14.56 1.72
N PHE A 55 -8.97 -14.32 0.68
CA PHE A 55 -9.53 -15.40 -0.12
C PHE A 55 -8.46 -16.10 -0.98
N GLY A 56 -7.56 -15.35 -1.60
CA GLY A 56 -6.40 -15.90 -2.30
C GLY A 56 -5.50 -16.75 -1.38
N MET A 57 -5.26 -16.29 -0.14
CA MET A 57 -4.55 -17.03 0.89
C MET A 57 -5.23 -18.36 1.22
N ILE A 58 -6.55 -18.40 1.36
CA ILE A 58 -7.31 -19.63 1.60
C ILE A 58 -7.16 -20.57 0.40
N LEU A 59 -7.34 -20.07 -0.82
CA LEU A 59 -7.27 -20.89 -2.03
C LEU A 59 -5.92 -21.60 -2.18
N VAL A 60 -4.81 -20.87 -2.07
CA VAL A 60 -3.46 -21.46 -2.25
C VAL A 60 -3.13 -22.48 -1.16
N ASN A 61 -3.64 -22.30 0.04
CA ASN A 61 -3.40 -23.24 1.15
C ASN A 61 -4.33 -24.45 1.10
N ILE A 62 -5.40 -24.46 0.31
CA ILE A 62 -6.22 -25.63 -0.01
C ILE A 62 -5.69 -26.33 -1.26
N TYR A 63 -5.33 -25.56 -2.30
CA TYR A 63 -4.90 -26.08 -3.60
C TYR A 63 -3.69 -25.29 -4.11
N PRO A 64 -2.46 -25.69 -3.74
CA PRO A 64 -1.24 -24.96 -4.11
C PRO A 64 -1.03 -24.84 -5.63
N ASP A 65 -1.49 -25.83 -6.41
CA ASP A 65 -1.32 -25.85 -7.87
C ASP A 65 -2.03 -24.69 -8.57
N ILE A 66 -2.93 -23.96 -7.90
CA ILE A 66 -3.53 -22.73 -8.42
C ILE A 66 -2.48 -21.64 -8.70
N MET A 67 -1.28 -21.75 -8.08
CA MET A 67 -0.12 -20.88 -8.27
C MET A 67 1.03 -21.56 -9.00
N ALA A 68 0.88 -22.82 -9.43
CA ALA A 68 1.93 -23.54 -10.14
C ALA A 68 2.35 -22.83 -11.42
N SER A 69 3.65 -22.77 -11.70
CA SER A 69 4.16 -22.26 -12.96
C SER A 69 3.88 -23.25 -14.12
N PRO A 70 3.85 -22.82 -15.38
CA PRO A 70 3.71 -23.74 -16.50
C PRO A 70 4.77 -24.85 -16.54
N GLU A 71 5.97 -24.58 -16.00
CA GLU A 71 7.08 -25.53 -15.95
C GLU A 71 6.84 -26.64 -14.90
N ASP A 72 6.07 -26.34 -13.85
CA ASP A 72 5.76 -27.26 -12.76
C ASP A 72 4.53 -28.15 -13.02
N THR A 73 3.81 -27.88 -14.13
CA THR A 73 2.58 -28.60 -14.48
C THR A 73 2.79 -29.61 -15.61
N SER A 74 2.17 -30.78 -15.50
CA SER A 74 2.29 -31.85 -16.51
C SER A 74 1.75 -31.50 -17.89
N ASN A 75 0.81 -30.54 -17.97
CA ASN A 75 0.18 -30.08 -19.21
C ASN A 75 0.77 -28.79 -19.77
N GLY A 76 1.81 -28.23 -19.15
CA GLY A 76 2.44 -26.98 -19.56
C GLY A 76 1.56 -25.73 -19.40
N VAL A 77 0.45 -25.82 -18.64
CA VAL A 77 -0.45 -24.71 -18.35
C VAL A 77 -0.36 -24.38 -16.86
N GLY A 78 0.02 -23.16 -16.53
CA GLY A 78 0.12 -22.72 -15.14
C GLY A 78 -1.24 -22.58 -14.45
N GLY A 79 -1.23 -22.49 -13.14
CA GLY A 79 -2.41 -22.22 -12.33
C GLY A 79 -3.00 -20.82 -12.61
N LEU A 80 -4.30 -20.67 -12.39
CA LEU A 80 -5.00 -19.41 -12.68
C LEU A 80 -4.35 -18.19 -12.00
N LEU A 81 -4.06 -18.30 -10.70
CA LEU A 81 -3.54 -17.17 -9.93
C LEU A 81 -2.06 -16.90 -10.23
N HIS A 82 -1.33 -17.87 -10.80
CA HIS A 82 0.02 -17.63 -11.32
C HIS A 82 0.02 -16.56 -12.43
N TYR A 83 -0.95 -16.63 -13.37
CA TYR A 83 -1.03 -15.61 -14.43
C TYR A 83 -1.40 -14.22 -13.89
N PHE A 84 -2.22 -14.13 -12.84
CA PHE A 84 -2.50 -12.84 -12.20
C PHE A 84 -1.25 -12.31 -11.48
N TYR A 85 -0.51 -13.20 -10.82
CA TYR A 85 0.74 -12.87 -10.15
C TYR A 85 1.82 -12.35 -11.11
N LEU A 86 1.91 -12.88 -12.34
CA LEU A 86 2.82 -12.34 -13.36
C LEU A 86 2.54 -10.86 -13.67
N LEU A 87 1.29 -10.42 -13.63
CA LEU A 87 0.94 -9.01 -13.83
C LEU A 87 1.45 -8.12 -12.69
N ASP A 88 1.54 -8.68 -11.47
CA ASP A 88 2.18 -8.00 -10.33
C ASP A 88 3.69 -7.95 -10.51
N GLU A 89 4.31 -9.07 -10.84
CA GLU A 89 5.75 -9.19 -11.06
C GLU A 89 6.23 -8.28 -12.19
N TRP A 90 5.46 -8.16 -13.27
CA TRP A 90 5.72 -7.23 -14.36
C TRP A 90 5.39 -5.78 -14.01
N SER A 91 4.88 -5.54 -12.80
CA SER A 91 4.52 -4.20 -12.30
C SER A 91 3.39 -3.52 -13.07
N ILE A 92 2.54 -4.29 -13.75
CA ILE A 92 1.38 -3.78 -14.50
C ILE A 92 0.28 -3.36 -13.52
N LEU A 93 -0.12 -4.25 -12.60
CA LEU A 93 -1.22 -3.98 -11.69
C LEU A 93 -0.92 -2.81 -10.74
N PRO A 94 0.27 -2.70 -10.11
CA PRO A 94 0.61 -1.54 -9.29
C PRO A 94 0.53 -0.21 -10.05
N SER A 95 1.01 -0.17 -11.29
CA SER A 95 0.95 1.05 -12.12
C SER A 95 -0.49 1.44 -12.44
N LEU A 96 -1.37 0.47 -12.71
CA LEU A 96 -2.80 0.72 -12.96
C LEU A 96 -3.53 1.16 -11.68
N ILE A 97 -3.13 0.69 -10.50
CA ILE A 97 -3.65 1.22 -9.22
C ILE A 97 -3.30 2.70 -9.08
N PHE A 98 -2.06 3.09 -9.41
CA PHE A 98 -1.67 4.51 -9.38
C PHE A 98 -2.50 5.36 -10.33
N LEU A 99 -2.87 4.86 -11.51
CA LEU A 99 -3.82 5.54 -12.41
C LEU A 99 -5.18 5.77 -11.74
N GLY A 100 -5.74 4.72 -11.12
CA GLY A 100 -7.02 4.81 -10.41
C GLY A 100 -6.95 5.76 -9.22
N VAL A 101 -5.90 5.66 -8.39
CA VAL A 101 -5.66 6.55 -7.25
C VAL A 101 -5.56 8.00 -7.72
N GLY A 102 -4.84 8.28 -8.83
CA GLY A 102 -4.75 9.61 -9.43
C GLY A 102 -6.11 10.17 -9.84
N ALA A 103 -6.95 9.34 -10.46
CA ALA A 103 -8.31 9.72 -10.86
C ALA A 103 -9.24 9.98 -9.67
N MET A 104 -8.99 9.36 -8.52
CA MET A 104 -9.75 9.56 -7.28
C MET A 104 -9.26 10.75 -6.45
N THR A 105 -7.98 11.12 -6.59
CA THR A 105 -7.30 12.06 -5.69
C THR A 105 -7.52 13.50 -6.10
N ASP A 106 -7.86 14.37 -5.13
CA ASP A 106 -7.85 15.84 -5.30
C ASP A 106 -6.52 16.40 -4.76
N PHE A 107 -5.69 16.90 -5.66
CA PHE A 107 -4.43 17.56 -5.32
C PHE A 107 -4.61 19.05 -4.94
N GLY A 108 -5.83 19.56 -4.96
CA GLY A 108 -6.13 20.95 -4.58
C GLY A 108 -5.52 21.38 -3.26
N PRO A 109 -5.66 20.63 -2.15
CA PRO A 109 -5.04 20.97 -0.86
C PRO A 109 -3.52 21.09 -0.91
N LEU A 110 -2.85 20.25 -1.70
CA LEU A 110 -1.40 20.28 -1.90
C LEU A 110 -0.98 21.50 -2.72
N ILE A 111 -1.72 21.82 -3.79
CA ILE A 111 -1.48 23.01 -4.63
C ILE A 111 -1.73 24.30 -3.84
N ALA A 112 -2.77 24.30 -2.99
CA ALA A 112 -3.10 25.45 -2.14
C ALA A 112 -2.01 25.73 -1.09
N ASN A 113 -1.37 24.68 -0.56
CA ASN A 113 -0.30 24.78 0.43
C ASN A 113 0.90 23.89 0.05
N PRO A 114 1.79 24.33 -0.84
CA PRO A 114 2.96 23.54 -1.30
C PRO A 114 3.92 23.14 -0.19
N VAL A 115 3.92 23.84 0.93
CA VAL A 115 4.74 23.49 2.12
C VAL A 115 4.39 22.09 2.63
N SER A 116 3.20 21.59 2.35
CA SER A 116 2.75 20.24 2.64
C SER A 116 3.63 19.15 2.02
N PHE A 117 4.34 19.43 0.91
CA PHE A 117 5.34 18.51 0.34
C PHE A 117 6.42 18.12 1.33
N LEU A 118 6.86 19.07 2.16
CA LEU A 118 7.90 18.83 3.16
C LEU A 118 7.42 17.86 4.25
N LEU A 119 6.14 17.91 4.62
CA LEU A 119 5.55 16.96 5.57
C LEU A 119 5.44 15.56 4.97
N GLY A 120 5.05 15.44 3.70
CA GLY A 120 5.08 14.17 2.96
C GLY A 120 6.49 13.61 2.85
N ALA A 121 7.48 14.45 2.55
CA ALA A 121 8.88 14.05 2.49
C ALA A 121 9.42 13.59 3.86
N ALA A 122 9.04 14.26 4.95
CA ALA A 122 9.46 13.89 6.29
C ALA A 122 8.96 12.49 6.70
N ALA A 123 7.74 12.11 6.28
CA ALA A 123 7.20 10.78 6.56
C ALA A 123 7.98 9.66 5.84
N GLN A 124 8.65 9.95 4.71
CA GLN A 124 9.52 8.99 4.02
C GLN A 124 10.75 8.57 4.86
N PHE A 125 11.02 9.26 5.96
CA PHE A 125 12.03 8.81 6.92
C PHE A 125 11.73 7.41 7.46
N GLY A 126 10.44 7.02 7.49
CA GLY A 126 10.01 5.65 7.79
C GLY A 126 10.57 4.64 6.79
N ILE A 127 10.61 4.95 5.50
CA ILE A 127 11.16 4.08 4.45
C ILE A 127 12.68 3.92 4.64
N PHE A 128 13.42 5.03 4.72
CA PHE A 128 14.89 4.96 4.80
C PHE A 128 15.38 4.35 6.11
N SER A 129 14.69 4.60 7.23
CA SER A 129 15.00 3.91 8.49
C SER A 129 14.71 2.42 8.43
N ALA A 130 13.61 2.02 7.78
CA ALA A 130 13.27 0.61 7.55
C ALA A 130 14.32 -0.10 6.69
N TYR A 131 14.86 0.58 5.66
CA TYR A 131 15.94 0.05 4.85
C TYR A 131 17.17 -0.30 5.71
N LEU A 132 17.62 0.65 6.53
CA LEU A 132 18.77 0.42 7.41
C LEU A 132 18.52 -0.71 8.41
N ILE A 133 17.32 -0.76 9.02
CA ILE A 133 16.96 -1.81 9.97
C ILE A 133 16.88 -3.18 9.24
N ALA A 134 16.36 -3.25 8.02
CA ALA A 134 16.31 -4.48 7.24
C ALA A 134 17.71 -5.03 6.94
N ILE A 135 18.67 -4.17 6.59
CA ILE A 135 20.08 -4.56 6.42
C ILE A 135 20.64 -5.14 7.73
N LEU A 136 20.40 -4.46 8.86
CA LEU A 136 20.84 -4.94 10.18
C LEU A 136 20.21 -6.27 10.59
N LEU A 137 18.99 -6.58 10.11
CA LEU A 137 18.32 -7.86 10.32
C LEU A 137 18.82 -8.98 9.40
N GLY A 138 19.77 -8.66 8.48
CA GLY A 138 20.43 -9.60 7.60
C GLY A 138 19.75 -9.84 6.25
N PHE A 139 18.84 -8.96 5.82
CA PHE A 139 18.34 -8.98 4.45
C PHE A 139 19.38 -8.41 3.48
N ASN A 140 19.40 -8.93 2.24
CA ASN A 140 20.21 -8.34 1.18
C ASN A 140 19.69 -6.96 0.79
N ASP A 141 20.54 -6.12 0.17
CA ASP A 141 20.24 -4.72 -0.15
C ASP A 141 18.94 -4.55 -0.96
N LYS A 142 18.69 -5.42 -1.95
CA LYS A 142 17.50 -5.36 -2.79
C LYS A 142 16.24 -5.77 -2.02
N ALA A 143 16.32 -6.83 -1.21
CA ALA A 143 15.22 -7.24 -0.34
C ALA A 143 14.93 -6.15 0.70
N ALA A 144 15.97 -5.58 1.32
CA ALA A 144 15.83 -4.49 2.27
C ALA A 144 15.13 -3.27 1.66
N ALA A 145 15.47 -2.91 0.41
CA ALA A 145 14.81 -1.82 -0.31
C ALA A 145 13.33 -2.13 -0.58
N ALA A 146 13.00 -3.34 -1.05
CA ALA A 146 11.62 -3.75 -1.28
C ALA A 146 10.79 -3.73 0.02
N ILE A 147 11.32 -4.28 1.11
CA ILE A 147 10.70 -4.32 2.43
C ILE A 147 10.49 -2.90 2.98
N SER A 148 11.46 -2.01 2.77
CA SER A 148 11.45 -0.68 3.37
C SER A 148 10.27 0.19 2.97
N ILE A 149 9.72 -0.01 1.75
CA ILE A 149 8.57 0.76 1.25
C ILE A 149 7.33 0.60 2.15
N ILE A 150 7.23 -0.48 2.91
CA ILE A 150 6.15 -0.68 3.91
C ILE A 150 6.08 0.51 4.88
N GLY A 151 7.23 1.11 5.21
CA GLY A 151 7.30 2.28 6.09
C GLY A 151 6.59 3.53 5.55
N GLY A 152 6.34 3.60 4.24
CA GLY A 152 5.53 4.63 3.60
C GLY A 152 4.03 4.34 3.61
N ALA A 153 3.61 3.15 4.08
CA ALA A 153 2.24 2.66 4.03
C ALA A 153 1.65 2.68 2.60
N ASP A 154 2.42 2.15 1.65
CA ASP A 154 2.07 2.12 0.23
C ASP A 154 2.22 0.68 -0.31
N GLY A 155 1.11 -0.06 -0.32
CA GLY A 155 1.08 -1.45 -0.79
C GLY A 155 1.47 -1.60 -2.26
N PRO A 156 0.84 -0.86 -3.19
CA PRO A 156 1.18 -0.92 -4.61
C PRO A 156 2.64 -0.61 -4.91
N THR A 157 3.22 0.42 -4.31
CA THR A 157 4.65 0.75 -4.49
C THR A 157 5.56 -0.34 -3.92
N SER A 158 5.18 -0.97 -2.79
CA SER A 158 5.94 -2.08 -2.21
C SER A 158 6.01 -3.27 -3.17
N ILE A 159 4.89 -3.65 -3.78
CA ILE A 159 4.79 -4.72 -4.78
C ILE A 159 5.58 -4.35 -6.03
N PHE A 160 5.40 -3.12 -6.53
CA PHE A 160 6.12 -2.60 -7.70
C PHE A 160 7.63 -2.73 -7.54
N LEU A 161 8.18 -2.24 -6.43
CA LEU A 161 9.61 -2.28 -6.20
C LEU A 161 10.11 -3.71 -5.99
N CYS A 162 9.33 -4.55 -5.29
CA CYS A 162 9.64 -5.96 -5.08
C CYS A 162 9.79 -6.71 -6.41
N GLY A 163 8.85 -6.52 -7.34
CA GLY A 163 8.91 -7.08 -8.70
C GLY A 163 10.10 -6.55 -9.50
N LYS A 164 10.32 -5.23 -9.51
CA LYS A 164 11.44 -4.60 -10.23
C LYS A 164 12.81 -5.06 -9.73
N LEU A 165 12.97 -5.27 -8.44
CA LEU A 165 14.20 -5.76 -7.82
C LEU A 165 14.32 -7.29 -7.88
N LYS A 166 13.35 -8.00 -8.46
CA LYS A 166 13.29 -9.48 -8.56
C LYS A 166 13.40 -10.17 -7.19
N GLN A 167 12.71 -9.60 -6.18
CA GLN A 167 12.63 -10.15 -4.82
C GLN A 167 11.29 -10.83 -4.58
N THR A 168 10.82 -11.59 -5.57
CA THR A 168 9.46 -12.16 -5.64
C THR A 168 9.13 -13.09 -4.47
N GLU A 169 10.14 -13.72 -3.87
CA GLU A 169 9.98 -14.56 -2.65
C GLU A 169 9.43 -13.79 -1.44
N TYR A 170 9.65 -12.46 -1.37
CA TYR A 170 9.16 -11.59 -0.30
C TYR A 170 7.86 -10.86 -0.67
N MET A 171 7.39 -10.97 -1.92
CA MET A 171 6.24 -10.19 -2.40
C MET A 171 4.98 -10.43 -1.58
N GLY A 172 4.65 -11.68 -1.28
CA GLY A 172 3.51 -12.02 -0.43
C GLY A 172 3.61 -11.45 0.99
N PRO A 173 4.68 -11.76 1.74
CA PRO A 173 4.90 -11.17 3.06
C PRO A 173 4.89 -9.64 3.08
N ILE A 174 5.55 -8.98 2.11
CA ILE A 174 5.59 -7.52 1.98
C ILE A 174 4.19 -6.96 1.76
N ALA A 175 3.44 -7.52 0.82
CA ALA A 175 2.12 -7.04 0.48
C ALA A 175 1.13 -7.23 1.64
N VAL A 176 1.10 -8.40 2.26
CA VAL A 176 0.25 -8.65 3.43
C VAL A 176 0.58 -7.69 4.57
N ALA A 177 1.87 -7.47 4.86
CA ALA A 177 2.29 -6.50 5.87
C ALA A 177 1.84 -5.07 5.51
N ALA A 178 2.12 -4.61 4.28
CA ALA A 178 1.78 -3.26 3.83
C ALA A 178 0.27 -2.99 3.91
N TYR A 179 -0.56 -3.89 3.37
CA TYR A 179 -2.01 -3.71 3.38
C TYR A 179 -2.62 -3.87 4.77
N SER A 180 -2.08 -4.77 5.61
CA SER A 180 -2.51 -4.90 7.01
C SER A 180 -2.24 -3.61 7.79
N TYR A 181 -1.08 -2.98 7.61
CA TYR A 181 -0.77 -1.72 8.30
C TYR A 181 -1.58 -0.56 7.76
N MET A 182 -1.85 -0.49 6.44
CA MET A 182 -2.80 0.49 5.91
C MET A 182 -4.17 0.38 6.60
N SER A 183 -4.66 -0.84 6.80
CA SER A 183 -5.93 -1.09 7.49
C SER A 183 -5.89 -0.69 8.98
N LEU A 184 -4.73 -0.81 9.62
CA LEU A 184 -4.53 -0.52 11.03
C LEU A 184 -4.11 0.94 11.31
N VAL A 185 -3.97 1.79 10.29
CA VAL A 185 -3.69 3.23 10.43
C VAL A 185 -4.53 3.91 11.53
N PRO A 186 -5.87 3.71 11.58
CA PRO A 186 -6.70 4.34 12.61
C PRO A 186 -6.42 3.88 14.04
N ILE A 187 -5.70 2.79 14.22
CA ILE A 187 -5.35 2.22 15.53
C ILE A 187 -3.91 2.59 15.89
N ILE A 188 -2.97 2.50 14.94
CA ILE A 188 -1.54 2.65 15.20
C ILE A 188 -1.15 4.13 15.29
N GLN A 189 -1.68 5.00 14.44
CA GLN A 189 -1.29 6.41 14.41
C GLN A 189 -1.69 7.22 15.64
N PRO A 190 -2.94 7.14 16.18
CA PRO A 190 -3.37 8.02 17.26
C PRO A 190 -2.49 7.96 18.52
N PRO A 191 -2.05 6.79 19.02
CA PRO A 191 -1.13 6.73 20.15
C PRO A 191 0.19 7.46 19.90
N ILE A 192 0.77 7.30 18.69
CA ILE A 192 2.03 7.93 18.31
C ILE A 192 1.87 9.45 18.21
N MET A 193 0.78 9.89 17.57
CA MET A 193 0.45 11.31 17.45
C MET A 193 0.31 11.97 18.83
N LYS A 194 -0.42 11.30 19.74
CA LYS A 194 -0.62 11.80 21.12
C LYS A 194 0.67 11.80 21.93
N LEU A 195 1.57 10.84 21.70
CA LEU A 195 2.87 10.76 22.36
C LEU A 195 3.78 11.96 22.01
N PHE A 196 3.77 12.37 20.75
CA PHE A 196 4.67 13.42 20.25
C PHE A 196 4.02 14.81 20.19
N THR A 197 2.75 14.97 20.56
CA THR A 197 2.07 16.29 20.59
C THR A 197 1.45 16.57 21.95
N THR A 198 1.48 17.84 22.33
CA THR A 198 0.74 18.33 23.52
C THR A 198 -0.73 18.57 23.17
N GLU A 199 -1.58 18.68 24.19
CA GLU A 199 -3.00 18.97 23.96
C GLU A 199 -3.21 20.35 23.33
N GLU A 200 -2.40 21.34 23.71
CA GLU A 200 -2.44 22.68 23.12
C GLU A 200 -2.04 22.67 21.64
N GLU A 201 -0.99 21.93 21.27
CA GLU A 201 -0.59 21.77 19.87
C GLU A 201 -1.69 21.12 19.02
N ARG A 202 -2.43 20.17 19.58
CA ARG A 202 -3.54 19.51 18.88
C ARG A 202 -4.75 20.42 18.66
N LYS A 203 -4.92 21.45 19.48
CA LYS A 203 -6.00 22.45 19.37
C LYS A 203 -5.70 23.57 18.38
N ILE A 204 -4.50 23.65 17.81
CA ILE A 204 -4.14 24.68 16.84
C ILE A 204 -5.07 24.61 15.63
N LYS A 205 -5.79 25.70 15.36
CA LYS A 205 -6.63 25.87 14.18
C LYS A 205 -5.83 26.45 13.04
N MET A 206 -5.97 25.85 11.86
CA MET A 206 -5.31 26.31 10.66
C MET A 206 -6.22 27.25 9.86
N GLU A 207 -5.63 28.27 9.27
CA GLU A 207 -6.35 29.18 8.36
C GLU A 207 -6.88 28.44 7.13
N GLN A 208 -8.02 28.87 6.60
CA GLN A 208 -8.63 28.27 5.41
C GLN A 208 -7.65 28.26 4.22
N LEU A 209 -7.59 27.17 3.50
CA LEU A 209 -6.78 27.06 2.29
C LEU A 209 -7.27 28.03 1.22
N ARG A 210 -6.33 28.63 0.45
CA ARG A 210 -6.68 29.44 -0.68
C ARG A 210 -7.46 28.64 -1.74
N PRO A 211 -8.35 29.27 -2.49
CA PRO A 211 -8.97 28.62 -3.64
C PRO A 211 -7.92 28.33 -4.71
N VAL A 212 -8.03 27.16 -5.34
CA VAL A 212 -7.16 26.73 -6.44
C VAL A 212 -7.91 26.84 -7.74
N SER A 213 -7.33 27.50 -8.72
CA SER A 213 -7.93 27.68 -10.05
C SER A 213 -7.95 26.36 -10.84
N LYS A 214 -8.88 26.25 -11.79
CA LYS A 214 -8.95 25.09 -12.68
C LYS A 214 -7.67 24.89 -13.48
N LEU A 215 -7.03 25.99 -13.90
CA LEU A 215 -5.77 25.95 -14.64
C LEU A 215 -4.63 25.36 -13.80
N GLU A 216 -4.51 25.77 -12.53
CA GLU A 216 -3.52 25.19 -11.62
C GLU A 216 -3.72 23.69 -11.46
N LYS A 217 -4.96 23.23 -11.30
CA LYS A 217 -5.30 21.80 -11.18
C LYS A 217 -4.96 20.99 -12.42
N ILE A 218 -5.11 21.56 -13.63
CA ILE A 218 -4.75 20.90 -14.89
C ILE A 218 -3.23 20.90 -15.10
N LEU A 219 -2.56 22.01 -14.81
CA LEU A 219 -1.11 22.12 -15.02
C LEU A 219 -0.30 21.31 -14.01
N PHE A 220 -0.81 21.13 -12.80
CA PHE A 220 -0.11 20.42 -11.72
C PHE A 220 0.34 19.01 -12.13
N PRO A 221 -0.53 18.10 -12.61
CA PRO A 221 -0.10 16.75 -12.98
C PRO A 221 0.89 16.75 -14.15
N ILE A 222 0.76 17.69 -15.09
CA ILE A 222 1.68 17.81 -16.22
C ILE A 222 3.07 18.23 -15.73
N ILE A 223 3.14 19.29 -14.93
CA ILE A 223 4.41 19.81 -14.39
C ILE A 223 5.09 18.77 -13.51
N VAL A 224 4.35 18.13 -12.59
CA VAL A 224 4.90 17.10 -11.70
C VAL A 224 5.45 15.92 -12.52
N THR A 225 4.73 15.46 -13.53
CA THR A 225 5.22 14.38 -14.41
C THR A 225 6.54 14.78 -15.08
N ILE A 226 6.58 15.95 -15.71
CA ILE A 226 7.77 16.42 -16.45
C ILE A 226 8.94 16.57 -15.49
N VAL A 227 8.76 17.29 -14.38
CA VAL A 227 9.86 17.58 -13.46
C VAL A 227 10.37 16.32 -12.78
N VAL A 228 9.48 15.50 -12.23
CA VAL A 228 9.89 14.29 -11.49
C VAL A 228 10.51 13.26 -12.43
N CYS A 229 9.92 13.01 -13.60
CA CYS A 229 10.45 12.00 -14.52
C CYS A 229 11.71 12.47 -15.26
N LEU A 230 11.94 13.78 -15.42
CA LEU A 230 13.23 14.27 -15.93
C LEU A 230 14.37 14.10 -14.91
N ILE A 231 14.07 14.30 -13.62
CA ILE A 231 15.06 14.12 -12.55
C ILE A 231 15.31 12.62 -12.30
N LEU A 232 14.23 11.83 -12.28
CA LEU A 232 14.27 10.41 -11.94
C LEU A 232 13.37 9.59 -12.88
N PRO A 233 13.85 9.22 -14.08
CA PRO A 233 13.05 8.55 -15.12
C PRO A 233 12.39 7.24 -14.65
N THR A 234 13.03 6.54 -13.73
CA THR A 234 12.54 5.27 -13.15
C THR A 234 11.19 5.42 -12.42
N THR A 235 10.79 6.63 -12.03
CA THR A 235 9.48 6.90 -11.40
C THR A 235 8.32 6.96 -12.38
N ALA A 236 8.57 7.05 -13.69
CA ALA A 236 7.55 7.26 -14.71
C ALA A 236 6.38 6.25 -14.67
N PRO A 237 6.57 4.96 -14.41
CA PRO A 237 5.46 4.01 -14.31
C PRO A 237 4.50 4.30 -13.15
N LEU A 238 4.97 4.85 -12.04
CA LEU A 238 4.14 5.16 -10.87
C LEU A 238 3.64 6.60 -10.91
N VAL A 239 4.57 7.57 -10.91
CA VAL A 239 4.21 9.00 -10.89
C VAL A 239 3.50 9.40 -12.17
N GLY A 240 3.94 8.90 -13.33
CA GLY A 240 3.28 9.18 -14.60
C GLY A 240 1.84 8.67 -14.64
N MET A 241 1.59 7.45 -14.18
CA MET A 241 0.23 6.89 -14.13
C MET A 241 -0.64 7.60 -13.10
N LEU A 242 -0.10 7.97 -11.93
CA LEU A 242 -0.79 8.77 -10.92
C LEU A 242 -1.25 10.12 -11.51
N MET A 243 -0.33 10.81 -12.16
CA MET A 243 -0.60 12.14 -12.74
C MET A 243 -1.50 12.05 -13.98
N LEU A 244 -1.42 10.98 -14.76
CA LEU A 244 -2.33 10.74 -15.88
C LEU A 244 -3.78 10.56 -15.39
N GLY A 245 -3.98 9.75 -14.34
CA GLY A 245 -5.29 9.60 -13.71
C GLY A 245 -5.85 10.93 -13.20
N ASN A 246 -5.01 11.72 -12.55
CA ASN A 246 -5.41 13.05 -12.08
C ASN A 246 -5.74 14.01 -13.23
N LEU A 247 -4.98 13.97 -14.32
CA LEU A 247 -5.26 14.76 -15.51
C LEU A 247 -6.61 14.38 -16.15
N PHE A 248 -6.98 13.10 -16.16
CA PHE A 248 -8.31 12.66 -16.61
C PHE A 248 -9.42 13.36 -15.81
N ARG A 249 -9.26 13.40 -14.48
CA ARG A 249 -10.20 14.06 -13.59
C ARG A 249 -10.26 15.56 -13.79
N GLU A 250 -9.12 16.24 -13.71
CA GLU A 250 -9.07 17.71 -13.65
C GLU A 250 -9.29 18.38 -15.00
N SER A 251 -8.98 17.70 -16.12
CA SER A 251 -9.23 18.22 -17.47
C SER A 251 -10.72 18.47 -17.74
N GLY A 252 -11.59 17.58 -17.22
CA GLY A 252 -13.03 17.63 -17.40
C GLY A 252 -13.53 17.25 -18.81
N VAL A 253 -12.61 16.98 -19.75
CA VAL A 253 -12.96 16.64 -21.15
C VAL A 253 -13.06 15.13 -21.40
N VAL A 254 -12.50 14.30 -20.52
CA VAL A 254 -12.47 12.83 -20.60
C VAL A 254 -13.10 12.19 -19.37
N LYS A 255 -14.29 12.63 -18.99
CA LYS A 255 -14.99 12.17 -17.79
C LYS A 255 -15.15 10.65 -17.74
N GLN A 256 -15.45 10.02 -18.89
CA GLN A 256 -15.60 8.58 -19.01
C GLN A 256 -14.31 7.83 -18.67
N LEU A 257 -13.13 8.35 -19.04
CA LEU A 257 -11.85 7.76 -18.67
C LEU A 257 -11.59 7.92 -17.17
N ALA A 258 -11.90 9.08 -16.59
CA ALA A 258 -11.79 9.31 -15.16
C ALA A 258 -12.69 8.37 -14.36
N GLU A 259 -13.95 8.22 -14.76
CA GLU A 259 -14.91 7.31 -14.14
C GLU A 259 -14.48 5.84 -14.27
N THR A 260 -14.01 5.43 -15.44
CA THR A 260 -13.51 4.07 -15.68
C THR A 260 -12.28 3.79 -14.82
N ALA A 261 -11.31 4.71 -14.77
CA ALA A 261 -10.08 4.55 -14.00
C ALA A 261 -10.34 4.48 -12.49
N SER A 262 -11.23 5.33 -11.98
CA SER A 262 -11.53 5.42 -10.54
C SER A 262 -12.48 4.33 -10.02
N ASN A 263 -13.22 3.65 -10.91
CA ASN A 263 -14.21 2.65 -10.53
C ASN A 263 -13.90 1.29 -11.17
N ALA A 264 -14.35 1.05 -12.40
CA ALA A 264 -14.29 -0.29 -13.01
C ALA A 264 -12.87 -0.84 -13.11
N LEU A 265 -11.92 -0.06 -13.65
CA LEU A 265 -10.53 -0.48 -13.77
C LEU A 265 -9.90 -0.71 -12.38
N MET A 266 -10.09 0.22 -11.46
CA MET A 266 -9.55 0.11 -10.09
C MET A 266 -10.04 -1.17 -9.41
N TYR A 267 -11.33 -1.49 -9.49
CA TYR A 267 -11.88 -2.70 -8.86
C TYR A 267 -11.40 -3.98 -9.54
N ILE A 268 -11.30 -4.01 -10.88
CA ILE A 268 -10.73 -5.16 -11.60
C ILE A 268 -9.29 -5.40 -11.14
N VAL A 269 -8.47 -4.36 -11.12
CA VAL A 269 -7.07 -4.46 -10.72
C VAL A 269 -6.94 -4.90 -9.27
N VAL A 270 -7.77 -4.39 -8.37
CA VAL A 270 -7.81 -4.78 -6.95
C VAL A 270 -8.18 -6.26 -6.78
N ILE A 271 -9.12 -6.79 -7.57
CA ILE A 271 -9.47 -8.22 -7.55
C ILE A 271 -8.26 -9.06 -7.98
N LEU A 272 -7.64 -8.72 -9.10
CA LEU A 272 -6.50 -9.48 -9.64
C LEU A 272 -5.31 -9.44 -8.68
N LEU A 273 -4.91 -8.25 -8.26
CA LEU A 273 -3.79 -8.04 -7.34
C LEU A 273 -4.06 -8.66 -5.97
N GLY A 274 -5.23 -8.44 -5.39
CA GLY A 274 -5.53 -8.97 -4.06
C GLY A 274 -5.53 -10.49 -4.03
N THR A 275 -6.14 -11.15 -5.02
CA THR A 275 -6.17 -12.61 -5.08
C THR A 275 -4.80 -13.22 -5.36
N SER A 276 -3.99 -12.65 -6.26
CA SER A 276 -2.64 -13.11 -6.57
C SER A 276 -1.67 -12.93 -5.41
N VAL A 277 -1.70 -11.77 -4.78
CA VAL A 277 -0.91 -11.47 -3.56
C VAL A 277 -1.31 -12.39 -2.42
N GLY A 278 -2.61 -12.61 -2.21
CA GLY A 278 -3.08 -13.58 -1.23
C GLY A 278 -2.56 -14.99 -1.52
N ALA A 279 -2.60 -15.40 -2.77
CA ALA A 279 -2.12 -16.71 -3.20
C ALA A 279 -0.58 -16.87 -3.10
N SER A 280 0.18 -15.79 -3.07
CA SER A 280 1.62 -15.85 -2.80
C SER A 280 1.97 -16.13 -1.32
N THR A 281 0.96 -16.25 -0.44
CA THR A 281 1.12 -16.53 1.00
C THR A 281 0.82 -17.99 1.34
N SER A 282 1.47 -18.92 0.65
CA SER A 282 1.44 -20.35 1.04
C SER A 282 2.05 -20.55 2.42
N ALA A 283 1.70 -21.65 3.10
CA ALA A 283 2.27 -21.98 4.41
C ALA A 283 3.81 -22.02 4.41
N GLU A 284 4.38 -22.57 3.35
CA GLU A 284 5.83 -22.65 3.18
C GLU A 284 6.49 -21.27 3.00
N ALA A 285 5.86 -20.37 2.29
CA ALA A 285 6.38 -19.02 2.05
C ALA A 285 6.16 -18.11 3.25
N PHE A 286 5.01 -18.21 3.92
CA PHE A 286 4.60 -17.25 4.94
C PHE A 286 5.07 -17.59 6.35
N LEU A 287 5.15 -18.88 6.72
CA LEU A 287 5.56 -19.32 8.07
C LEU A 287 7.09 -19.38 8.25
N ARG A 288 7.82 -18.52 7.56
CA ARG A 288 9.29 -18.39 7.69
C ARG A 288 9.66 -17.30 8.71
N ALA A 289 10.80 -17.44 9.33
CA ALA A 289 11.34 -16.42 10.24
C ALA A 289 11.54 -15.06 9.52
N SER A 290 11.87 -15.05 8.23
CA SER A 290 11.98 -13.84 7.41
C SER A 290 10.66 -13.08 7.34
N THR A 291 9.53 -13.76 7.19
CA THR A 291 8.20 -13.14 7.17
C THR A 291 7.88 -12.44 8.49
N LEU A 292 8.16 -13.09 9.62
CA LEU A 292 7.96 -12.48 10.94
C LEU A 292 8.82 -11.21 11.10
N LYS A 293 10.08 -11.26 10.64
CA LYS A 293 10.96 -10.07 10.62
C LYS A 293 10.36 -8.95 9.77
N ILE A 294 9.81 -9.26 8.57
CA ILE A 294 9.17 -8.27 7.68
C ILE A 294 7.95 -7.64 8.36
N VAL A 295 7.10 -8.47 8.99
CA VAL A 295 5.91 -7.98 9.70
C VAL A 295 6.29 -7.04 10.84
N VAL A 296 7.21 -7.44 11.73
CA VAL A 296 7.63 -6.59 12.85
C VAL A 296 8.33 -5.32 12.36
N LEU A 297 9.23 -5.45 11.37
CA LEU A 297 9.93 -4.31 10.78
C LEU A 297 8.97 -3.32 10.16
N GLY A 298 7.98 -3.79 9.42
CA GLY A 298 6.97 -2.94 8.78
C GLY A 298 6.18 -2.12 9.82
N LEU A 299 5.79 -2.74 10.94
CA LEU A 299 5.13 -2.03 12.05
C LEU A 299 6.02 -0.92 12.62
N VAL A 300 7.28 -1.25 12.92
CA VAL A 300 8.25 -0.26 13.45
C VAL A 300 8.47 0.87 12.43
N ALA A 301 8.65 0.54 11.17
CA ALA A 301 8.86 1.50 10.09
C ALA A 301 7.67 2.48 9.96
N PHE A 302 6.46 1.95 10.02
CA PHE A 302 5.24 2.76 9.97
C PHE A 302 5.13 3.71 11.19
N CYS A 303 5.47 3.21 12.38
CA CYS A 303 5.53 4.04 13.59
C CYS A 303 6.58 5.15 13.46
N VAL A 304 7.77 4.84 12.93
CA VAL A 304 8.85 5.83 12.71
C VAL A 304 8.43 6.88 11.67
N GLY A 305 7.81 6.47 10.55
CA GLY A 305 7.32 7.41 9.53
C GLY A 305 6.25 8.37 10.09
N THR A 306 5.30 7.84 10.86
CA THR A 306 4.29 8.66 11.55
C THR A 306 4.93 9.64 12.54
N ALA A 307 5.87 9.16 13.36
CA ALA A 307 6.59 9.99 14.34
C ALA A 307 7.41 11.09 13.65
N ALA A 308 8.15 10.75 12.60
CA ALA A 308 8.94 11.70 11.83
C ALA A 308 8.07 12.80 11.22
N GLY A 309 6.93 12.43 10.62
CA GLY A 309 5.97 13.39 10.07
C GLY A 309 5.44 14.35 11.15
N VAL A 310 5.02 13.84 12.31
CA VAL A 310 4.52 14.65 13.44
C VAL A 310 5.63 15.55 14.00
N LEU A 311 6.84 15.04 14.22
CA LEU A 311 7.96 15.80 14.74
C LEU A 311 8.37 16.93 13.79
N PHE A 312 8.37 16.64 12.48
CA PHE A 312 8.59 17.67 11.47
C PHE A 312 7.45 18.70 11.44
N GLY A 313 6.20 18.25 11.62
CA GLY A 313 5.05 19.12 11.81
C GLY A 313 5.20 20.04 13.02
N LYS A 314 5.77 19.56 14.13
CA LYS A 314 6.13 20.39 15.31
C LYS A 314 7.21 21.43 14.98
N LEU A 315 8.23 21.02 14.24
CA LEU A 315 9.26 21.95 13.78
C LEU A 315 8.62 23.07 12.94
N MET A 316 7.76 22.71 11.98
CA MET A 316 7.04 23.67 11.15
C MET A 316 6.10 24.57 11.96
N CYS A 317 5.39 24.00 12.95
CA CYS A 317 4.58 24.76 13.89
C CYS A 317 5.40 25.85 14.59
N LYS A 318 6.59 25.48 15.06
CA LYS A 318 7.50 26.39 15.74
C LYS A 318 8.02 27.51 14.81
N VAL A 319 8.43 27.13 13.59
CA VAL A 319 8.92 28.07 12.57
C VAL A 319 7.82 29.03 12.10
N THR A 320 6.58 28.55 12.01
CA THR A 320 5.42 29.34 11.57
C THR A 320 4.68 30.06 12.71
N HIS A 321 5.24 30.05 13.93
CA HIS A 321 4.64 30.67 15.12
C HIS A 321 3.19 30.19 15.39
N GLY A 322 2.97 28.86 15.32
CA GLY A 322 1.70 28.24 15.65
C GLY A 322 0.64 28.23 14.53
N ARG A 323 1.02 28.50 13.28
CA ARG A 323 0.07 28.46 12.15
C ARG A 323 -0.18 27.05 11.60
N ILE A 324 0.72 26.13 11.83
CA ILE A 324 0.62 24.74 11.34
C ILE A 324 0.37 23.82 12.52
N ASN A 325 -0.71 23.03 12.44
CA ASN A 325 -0.99 22.01 13.44
C ASN A 325 -0.08 20.79 13.19
N PRO A 326 0.72 20.35 14.18
CA PRO A 326 1.64 19.22 14.03
C PRO A 326 0.97 17.91 13.62
N LEU A 327 -0.31 17.72 13.95
CA LEU A 327 -1.06 16.49 13.63
C LEU A 327 -1.09 16.21 12.14
N ILE A 328 -1.12 17.25 11.28
CA ILE A 328 -1.18 17.02 9.83
C ILE A 328 0.06 16.33 9.28
N GLY A 329 1.19 16.39 9.99
CA GLY A 329 2.41 15.69 9.63
C GLY A 329 2.28 14.17 9.65
N SER A 330 1.41 13.61 10.53
CA SER A 330 1.12 12.17 10.54
C SER A 330 0.48 11.68 9.25
N ALA A 331 -0.16 12.57 8.51
CA ALA A 331 -0.79 12.24 7.23
C ALA A 331 0.20 12.12 6.07
N GLY A 332 1.50 12.45 6.28
CA GLY A 332 2.54 12.32 5.25
C GLY A 332 2.85 10.90 4.78
N VAL A 333 2.29 9.88 5.41
CA VAL A 333 2.30 8.50 4.90
C VAL A 333 1.29 8.34 3.75
N SER A 334 1.55 7.38 2.85
CA SER A 334 0.80 7.22 1.59
C SER A 334 -0.61 6.62 1.72
N ALA A 335 -1.09 6.34 2.94
CA ALA A 335 -2.43 5.77 3.17
C ALA A 335 -3.54 6.81 2.94
N VAL A 336 -3.88 7.07 1.68
CA VAL A 336 -4.88 8.08 1.26
C VAL A 336 -6.28 7.45 1.18
N PRO A 337 -7.32 8.07 1.72
CA PRO A 337 -7.35 9.28 2.57
C PRO A 337 -7.33 8.98 4.07
N MET A 338 -6.98 7.74 4.47
CA MET A 338 -7.13 7.25 5.84
C MET A 338 -6.29 8.04 6.86
N ALA A 339 -5.01 8.29 6.55
CA ALA A 339 -4.13 9.01 7.46
C ALA A 339 -4.60 10.46 7.68
N ALA A 340 -5.14 11.12 6.65
CA ALA A 340 -5.74 12.45 6.80
C ALA A 340 -6.99 12.45 7.70
N ARG A 341 -7.84 11.40 7.58
CA ARG A 341 -9.00 11.22 8.46
C ARG A 341 -8.61 10.97 9.90
N VAL A 342 -7.51 10.25 10.14
CA VAL A 342 -6.97 10.03 11.49
C VAL A 342 -6.47 11.34 12.09
N SER A 343 -5.75 12.17 11.32
CA SER A 343 -5.34 13.50 11.77
C SER A 343 -6.52 14.37 12.15
N GLN A 344 -7.60 14.37 11.35
CA GLN A 344 -8.86 15.03 11.68
C GLN A 344 -9.47 14.50 12.97
N LYS A 345 -9.55 13.17 13.11
CA LYS A 345 -10.15 12.53 14.30
C LYS A 345 -9.42 12.94 15.58
N VAL A 346 -8.09 12.84 15.59
CA VAL A 346 -7.28 13.20 16.77
C VAL A 346 -7.36 14.70 17.07
N GLY A 347 -7.45 15.56 16.05
CA GLY A 347 -7.66 17.00 16.22
C GLY A 347 -9.02 17.32 16.82
N SER A 348 -10.10 16.70 16.31
CA SER A 348 -11.45 16.90 16.81
C SER A 348 -11.69 16.31 18.21
N GLU A 349 -10.93 15.30 18.64
CA GLU A 349 -10.93 14.81 20.03
C GLU A 349 -10.37 15.86 21.00
N ALA A 350 -9.43 16.71 20.56
CA ALA A 350 -8.87 17.80 21.38
C ALA A 350 -9.72 19.08 21.32
N ASP A 351 -10.26 19.42 20.15
CA ASP A 351 -11.21 20.52 19.93
C ASP A 351 -12.20 20.13 18.81
N PRO A 352 -13.49 19.89 19.13
CA PRO A 352 -14.51 19.50 18.15
C PRO A 352 -14.71 20.51 16.99
N THR A 353 -14.27 21.75 17.16
CA THR A 353 -14.36 22.81 16.15
C THR A 353 -13.12 22.89 15.26
N ASN A 354 -12.15 21.98 15.44
CA ASN A 354 -10.90 21.97 14.66
C ASN A 354 -11.05 21.09 13.41
N PHE A 355 -11.03 21.71 12.24
CA PHE A 355 -11.19 21.04 10.94
C PHE A 355 -9.82 20.93 10.24
N LEU A 356 -9.13 19.80 10.45
CA LEU A 356 -7.79 19.54 9.89
C LEU A 356 -7.81 18.71 8.60
N LEU A 357 -8.94 18.11 8.21
CA LEU A 357 -9.00 17.15 7.11
C LEU A 357 -8.40 17.69 5.81
N MET A 358 -8.82 18.88 5.37
CA MET A 358 -8.34 19.47 4.12
C MET A 358 -6.85 19.82 4.20
N HIS A 359 -6.37 20.23 5.37
CA HIS A 359 -4.94 20.51 5.59
C HIS A 359 -4.11 19.23 5.62
N ALA A 360 -4.63 18.15 6.19
CA ALA A 360 -3.98 16.86 6.26
C ALA A 360 -3.97 16.13 4.90
N MET A 361 -4.92 16.43 4.00
CA MET A 361 -4.91 15.89 2.64
C MET A 361 -3.68 16.32 1.84
N GLY A 362 -3.17 17.54 2.04
CA GLY A 362 -1.96 18.01 1.37
C GLY A 362 -0.75 17.10 1.61
N PRO A 363 -0.30 16.92 2.86
CA PRO A 363 0.77 15.98 3.21
C PRO A 363 0.47 14.54 2.79
N ASN A 364 -0.79 14.10 2.90
CA ASN A 364 -1.18 12.72 2.57
C ASN A 364 -0.96 12.40 1.08
N VAL A 365 -1.35 13.31 0.22
CA VAL A 365 -1.14 13.16 -1.23
C VAL A 365 0.34 13.35 -1.61
N ALA A 366 1.04 14.25 -0.93
CA ALA A 366 2.49 14.39 -1.07
C ALA A 366 3.23 13.10 -0.69
N GLY A 367 2.72 12.36 0.30
CA GLY A 367 3.24 11.05 0.70
C GLY A 367 3.23 10.03 -0.44
N VAL A 368 2.16 9.97 -1.23
CA VAL A 368 2.06 9.05 -2.38
C VAL A 368 3.16 9.35 -3.42
N ILE A 369 3.33 10.63 -3.76
CA ILE A 369 4.40 11.04 -4.66
C ILE A 369 5.76 10.70 -4.04
N GLY A 370 5.95 10.99 -2.74
CA GLY A 370 7.18 10.72 -2.01
C GLY A 370 7.56 9.23 -2.01
N THR A 371 6.60 8.35 -1.78
CA THR A 371 6.85 6.89 -1.78
C THR A 371 7.21 6.39 -3.17
N ALA A 372 6.52 6.87 -4.23
CA ALA A 372 6.86 6.55 -5.61
C ALA A 372 8.27 7.05 -6.01
N VAL A 373 8.64 8.24 -5.54
CA VAL A 373 10.00 8.79 -5.72
C VAL A 373 11.03 7.96 -4.96
N ALA A 374 10.74 7.54 -3.72
CA ALA A 374 11.64 6.68 -2.95
C ALA A 374 11.90 5.34 -3.66
N ALA A 375 10.86 4.71 -4.24
CA ALA A 375 11.03 3.52 -5.06
C ALA A 375 11.91 3.79 -6.29
N GLY A 376 11.70 4.91 -6.97
CA GLY A 376 12.55 5.34 -8.09
C GLY A 376 14.00 5.55 -7.70
N VAL A 377 14.26 6.13 -6.54
CA VAL A 377 15.61 6.30 -5.98
C VAL A 377 16.27 4.94 -5.77
N PHE A 378 15.58 3.98 -5.16
CA PHE A 378 16.14 2.63 -5.01
C PHE A 378 16.42 1.96 -6.35
N MET A 379 15.52 2.08 -7.35
CA MET A 379 15.79 1.54 -8.69
C MET A 379 17.04 2.19 -9.31
N ALA A 380 17.18 3.51 -9.20
CA ALA A 380 18.37 4.21 -9.70
C ALA A 380 19.67 3.78 -8.99
N ILE A 381 19.63 3.57 -7.67
CA ILE A 381 20.78 3.07 -6.88
C ILE A 381 21.20 1.66 -7.37
N PHE A 382 20.22 0.79 -7.70
CA PHE A 382 20.50 -0.57 -8.15
C PHE A 382 20.70 -0.70 -9.67
N GLY A 383 20.67 0.41 -10.42
CA GLY A 383 20.92 0.45 -11.87
C GLY A 383 19.82 -0.24 -12.71
N ILE A 384 18.55 -0.11 -12.28
CA ILE A 384 17.38 -0.73 -12.92
C ILE A 384 16.54 0.34 -13.60
#